data_0f917872aa603e3b31239b158a903940
#
_entry.id   0f917872aa603e3b31239b158a903940
#
_cell.length_a   1.000
_cell.length_b   1.000
_cell.length_c   1.000
_cell.angle_alpha   90.00
_cell.angle_beta   90.00
_cell.angle_gamma   90.00
#
_symmetry.space_group_name_H-M   'P 1'
#
loop_
_entity.id
_entity.type
_entity.pdbx_description
1 polymer ?
#
loop_
_entity_poly.entity_id
_entity_poly.type
_entity_poly.pdbx_seq_one_letter_code
_entity_poly.pdbx_strand_id
1 'polypeptide(L)'
;MNEIFQALILGIVQGLTELLPISSSAHLNLFPWIFGWNEISPSFDVALHIGTLFAIVLFFFKDWVNLIKGGYNQVIKKKKSTDRKIFWYIVISTIPTGILCLVLDKLSEKLIEKLATTFSVQEKLIEMFMIAIALIVMGIILYVVDKKSKSEVEYKDITFKQSLWIAISQALAAAFPGVSRSGITMTVGRGMGLKRESVAKYSFLLSTPVVAAAALVDLKDFVFGPAFFV
;
A
#
# COMPACT_ATOMS: atom_id res chain seq x y z
N MET A 1 16.51 2.73 -25.54
CA MET A 1 16.83 1.59 -24.68
C MET A 1 15.72 0.58 -24.85
N ASN A 2 16.00 -0.72 -24.81
CA ASN A 2 15.00 -1.75 -25.05
C ASN A 2 13.91 -1.69 -23.95
N GLU A 3 12.63 -1.68 -24.30
CA GLU A 3 11.48 -1.65 -23.39
C GLU A 3 11.50 -2.80 -22.37
N ILE A 4 11.97 -3.98 -22.81
CA ILE A 4 12.12 -5.15 -21.91
C ILE A 4 13.13 -4.85 -20.78
N PHE A 5 14.20 -4.12 -21.10
CA PHE A 5 15.20 -3.76 -20.08
C PHE A 5 14.65 -2.72 -19.09
N GLN A 6 13.86 -1.74 -19.57
CA GLN A 6 13.16 -0.79 -18.71
C GLN A 6 12.16 -1.52 -17.80
N ALA A 7 11.37 -2.43 -18.37
CA ALA A 7 10.41 -3.24 -17.61
C ALA A 7 11.08 -4.07 -16.52
N LEU A 8 12.25 -4.67 -16.81
CA LEU A 8 13.01 -5.43 -15.82
C LEU A 8 13.48 -4.55 -14.67
N ILE A 9 14.06 -3.38 -14.97
CA ILE A 9 14.52 -2.44 -13.93
C ILE A 9 13.34 -1.98 -13.08
N LEU A 10 12.23 -1.57 -13.71
CA LEU A 10 11.05 -1.11 -12.98
C LEU A 10 10.43 -2.23 -12.14
N GLY A 11 10.46 -3.47 -12.60
CA GLY A 11 10.05 -4.64 -11.81
C GLY A 11 10.91 -4.84 -10.56
N ILE A 12 12.23 -4.69 -10.67
CA ILE A 12 13.14 -4.75 -9.52
C ILE A 12 12.88 -3.58 -8.56
N VAL A 13 12.75 -2.37 -9.09
CA VAL A 13 12.44 -1.16 -8.30
C VAL A 13 11.13 -1.36 -7.55
N GLN A 14 10.06 -1.77 -8.22
CA GLN A 14 8.76 -2.05 -7.59
C GLN A 14 8.88 -3.10 -6.50
N GLY A 15 9.53 -4.23 -6.78
CA GLY A 15 9.67 -5.32 -5.81
C GLY A 15 10.39 -4.91 -4.53
N LEU A 16 11.42 -4.07 -4.63
CA LEU A 16 12.17 -3.56 -3.48
C LEU A 16 11.42 -2.45 -2.75
N THR A 17 10.87 -1.49 -3.48
CA THR A 17 10.28 -0.28 -2.88
C THR A 17 8.87 -0.49 -2.34
N GLU A 18 8.13 -1.49 -2.81
CA GLU A 18 6.82 -1.86 -2.27
C GLU A 18 6.92 -2.39 -0.83
N LEU A 19 7.97 -3.15 -0.55
CA LEU A 19 8.20 -3.73 0.78
C LEU A 19 8.83 -2.72 1.76
N LEU A 20 9.61 -1.78 1.24
CA LEU A 20 10.23 -0.73 2.05
C LEU A 20 9.28 0.45 2.26
N PRO A 21 9.40 1.17 3.38
CA PRO A 21 8.53 2.31 3.68
C PRO A 21 8.96 3.59 2.95
N ILE A 22 9.19 3.51 1.62
CA ILE A 22 9.81 4.57 0.80
C ILE A 22 9.00 4.96 -0.44
N SER A 23 7.78 4.42 -0.60
CA SER A 23 6.86 4.68 -1.72
C SER A 23 7.31 4.13 -3.07
N SER A 24 6.75 2.99 -3.48
CA SER A 24 7.01 2.39 -4.79
C SER A 24 6.53 3.29 -5.93
N SER A 25 5.34 3.87 -5.84
CA SER A 25 4.80 4.79 -6.84
C SER A 25 5.70 6.02 -7.07
N ALA A 26 6.29 6.57 -6.01
CA ALA A 26 7.25 7.65 -6.14
C ALA A 26 8.47 7.24 -7.00
N HIS A 27 8.99 6.03 -6.78
CA HIS A 27 10.14 5.52 -7.53
C HIS A 27 9.77 5.16 -8.97
N LEU A 28 8.59 4.59 -9.20
CA LEU A 28 8.11 4.29 -10.54
C LEU A 28 7.87 5.55 -11.39
N ASN A 29 7.52 6.66 -10.78
CA ASN A 29 7.45 7.96 -11.45
C ASN A 29 8.83 8.59 -11.66
N LEU A 30 9.72 8.48 -10.67
CA LEU A 30 11.02 9.14 -10.68
C LEU A 30 12.01 8.51 -11.68
N PHE A 31 12.04 7.17 -11.79
CA PHE A 31 12.98 6.48 -12.67
C PHE A 31 12.78 6.84 -14.15
N PRO A 32 11.57 6.74 -14.73
CA PRO A 32 11.35 7.18 -16.09
C PRO A 32 11.75 8.64 -16.32
N TRP A 33 11.42 9.51 -15.38
CA TRP A 33 11.76 10.94 -15.47
C TRP A 33 13.27 11.20 -15.50
N ILE A 34 14.05 10.56 -14.59
CA ILE A 34 15.51 10.73 -14.51
C ILE A 34 16.21 10.22 -15.77
N PHE A 35 15.75 9.07 -16.28
CA PHE A 35 16.40 8.41 -17.42
C PHE A 35 15.81 8.81 -18.78
N GLY A 36 14.84 9.70 -18.82
CA GLY A 36 14.15 10.13 -20.04
C GLY A 36 13.41 8.97 -20.73
N TRP A 37 12.85 8.05 -19.95
CA TRP A 37 12.05 6.94 -20.45
C TRP A 37 10.61 7.39 -20.69
N ASN A 38 9.87 6.63 -21.51
CA ASN A 38 8.43 6.82 -21.63
C ASN A 38 7.74 6.58 -20.29
N GLU A 39 6.65 7.29 -20.06
CA GLU A 39 5.82 7.06 -18.88
C GLU A 39 5.29 5.63 -18.87
N ILE A 40 5.14 5.09 -17.67
CA ILE A 40 4.60 3.75 -17.46
C ILE A 40 3.12 3.77 -17.80
N SER A 41 2.68 2.83 -18.64
CA SER A 41 1.25 2.67 -18.88
C SER A 41 0.54 2.19 -17.61
N PRO A 42 -0.72 2.60 -17.36
CA PRO A 42 -1.49 2.11 -16.21
C PRO A 42 -1.54 0.58 -16.14
N SER A 43 -1.65 -0.09 -17.28
CA SER A 43 -1.66 -1.56 -17.34
C SER A 43 -0.36 -2.20 -16.87
N PHE A 44 0.79 -1.56 -17.18
CA PHE A 44 2.08 -2.06 -16.74
C PHE A 44 2.28 -1.83 -15.23
N ASP A 45 1.82 -0.68 -14.71
CA ASP A 45 1.83 -0.40 -13.27
C ASP A 45 1.02 -1.45 -12.49
N VAL A 46 -0.18 -1.77 -12.95
CA VAL A 46 -1.01 -2.86 -12.39
C VAL A 46 -0.28 -4.20 -12.42
N ALA A 47 0.39 -4.54 -13.53
CA ALA A 47 1.14 -5.79 -13.65
C ALA A 47 2.29 -5.87 -12.62
N LEU A 48 2.98 -4.76 -12.36
CA LEU A 48 4.02 -4.65 -11.33
C LEU A 48 3.46 -4.91 -9.92
N HIS A 49 2.31 -4.32 -9.61
CA HIS A 49 1.63 -4.52 -8.32
C HIS A 49 1.11 -5.94 -8.14
N ILE A 50 0.58 -6.58 -9.21
CA ILE A 50 0.19 -8.00 -9.18
C ILE A 50 1.42 -8.89 -8.92
N GLY A 51 2.57 -8.58 -9.53
CA GLY A 51 3.81 -9.32 -9.30
C GLY A 51 4.26 -9.26 -7.83
N THR A 52 4.23 -8.08 -7.22
CA THR A 52 4.58 -7.92 -5.79
C THR A 52 3.53 -8.53 -4.87
N LEU A 53 2.24 -8.44 -5.20
CA LEU A 53 1.18 -9.14 -4.47
C LEU A 53 1.41 -10.64 -4.45
N PHE A 54 1.72 -11.24 -5.60
CA PHE A 54 2.03 -12.66 -5.70
C PHE A 54 3.24 -13.05 -4.83
N ALA A 55 4.31 -12.25 -4.86
CA ALA A 55 5.48 -12.46 -4.03
C ALA A 55 5.16 -12.41 -2.52
N ILE A 56 4.36 -11.43 -2.08
CA ILE A 56 3.94 -11.29 -0.68
C ILE A 56 3.08 -12.49 -0.25
N VAL A 57 2.13 -12.91 -1.10
CA VAL A 57 1.27 -14.07 -0.80
C VAL A 57 2.09 -15.35 -0.71
N LEU A 58 3.08 -15.55 -1.58
CA LEU A 58 3.98 -16.70 -1.52
C LEU A 58 4.86 -16.68 -0.25
N PHE A 59 5.44 -15.52 0.07
CA PHE A 59 6.30 -15.39 1.26
C PHE A 59 5.52 -15.65 2.55
N PHE A 60 4.32 -15.11 2.67
CA PHE A 60 3.43 -15.27 3.83
C PHE A 60 2.42 -16.42 3.67
N PHE A 61 2.65 -17.36 2.75
CA PHE A 61 1.69 -18.43 2.44
C PHE A 61 1.26 -19.22 3.67
N LYS A 62 2.22 -19.62 4.51
CA LYS A 62 1.92 -20.35 5.76
C LYS A 62 1.10 -19.52 6.74
N ASP A 63 1.39 -18.22 6.84
CA ASP A 63 0.64 -17.30 7.69
C ASP A 63 -0.80 -17.18 7.19
N TRP A 64 -1.01 -17.01 5.87
CA TRP A 64 -2.33 -16.95 5.27
C TRP A 64 -3.13 -18.22 5.49
N VAL A 65 -2.52 -19.40 5.30
CA VAL A 65 -3.18 -20.69 5.56
C VAL A 65 -3.62 -20.80 7.03
N ASN A 66 -2.76 -20.37 7.98
CA ASN A 66 -3.10 -20.40 9.40
C ASN A 66 -4.21 -19.40 9.76
N LEU A 67 -4.16 -18.19 9.21
CA LEU A 67 -5.19 -17.16 9.41
C LEU A 67 -6.54 -17.62 8.90
N ILE A 68 -6.61 -18.14 7.67
CA ILE A 68 -7.84 -18.64 7.05
C ILE A 68 -8.40 -19.83 7.84
N LYS A 69 -7.55 -20.81 8.20
CA LYS A 69 -7.96 -21.93 9.05
C LYS A 69 -8.46 -21.45 10.42
N GLY A 70 -7.82 -20.44 11.00
CA GLY A 70 -8.25 -19.82 12.26
C GLY A 70 -9.64 -19.18 12.13
N GLY A 71 -9.86 -18.39 11.09
CA GLY A 71 -11.15 -17.79 10.78
C GLY A 71 -12.26 -18.82 10.55
N TYR A 72 -11.99 -19.83 9.72
CA TYR A 72 -12.91 -20.93 9.43
C TYR A 72 -13.29 -21.72 10.68
N ASN A 73 -12.31 -22.11 11.50
CA ASN A 73 -12.54 -22.86 12.72
C ASN A 73 -13.36 -22.09 13.77
N GLN A 74 -13.34 -20.76 13.72
CA GLN A 74 -14.25 -19.95 14.53
C GLN A 74 -15.71 -20.12 14.13
N VAL A 75 -15.98 -20.00 12.84
CA VAL A 75 -17.36 -20.03 12.32
C VAL A 75 -17.97 -21.41 12.56
N ILE A 76 -17.22 -22.47 12.30
CA ILE A 76 -17.77 -23.84 12.34
C ILE A 76 -17.55 -24.55 13.70
N LYS A 77 -16.36 -24.43 14.27
CA LYS A 77 -15.97 -25.19 15.47
C LYS A 77 -15.97 -24.37 16.77
N LYS A 78 -16.26 -23.07 16.69
CA LYS A 78 -16.26 -22.09 17.83
C LYS A 78 -14.95 -22.08 18.63
N LYS A 79 -13.82 -22.52 18.06
CA LYS A 79 -12.50 -22.55 18.71
C LYS A 79 -11.88 -21.16 18.72
N LYS A 80 -11.32 -20.75 19.85
CA LYS A 80 -10.58 -19.49 20.01
C LYS A 80 -9.10 -19.72 19.67
N SER A 81 -8.47 -18.89 18.83
CA SER A 81 -7.04 -18.86 18.55
C SER A 81 -6.58 -17.44 18.24
N THR A 82 -5.28 -17.19 18.32
CA THR A 82 -4.68 -15.89 17.97
C THR A 82 -4.85 -15.62 16.46
N ASP A 83 -4.61 -16.61 15.62
CA ASP A 83 -4.75 -16.50 14.17
C ASP A 83 -6.18 -16.09 13.75
N ARG A 84 -7.19 -16.65 14.45
CA ARG A 84 -8.58 -16.24 14.31
C ARG A 84 -8.78 -14.75 14.55
N LYS A 85 -8.22 -14.25 15.67
CA LYS A 85 -8.34 -12.85 16.08
C LYS A 85 -7.73 -11.95 15.01
N ILE A 86 -6.53 -12.24 14.55
CA ILE A 86 -5.80 -11.47 13.53
C ILE A 86 -6.53 -11.52 12.19
N PHE A 87 -7.02 -12.70 11.77
CA PHE A 87 -7.80 -12.85 10.54
C PHE A 87 -8.99 -11.89 10.51
N TRP A 88 -9.82 -11.91 11.55
CA TRP A 88 -10.99 -11.03 11.59
C TRP A 88 -10.64 -9.56 11.75
N TYR A 89 -9.54 -9.23 12.41
CA TYR A 89 -9.05 -7.87 12.48
C TYR A 89 -8.67 -7.33 11.09
N ILE A 90 -7.98 -8.13 10.29
CA ILE A 90 -7.64 -7.78 8.91
C ILE A 90 -8.92 -7.60 8.09
N VAL A 91 -9.81 -8.59 8.10
CA VAL A 91 -11.04 -8.56 7.29
C VAL A 91 -11.92 -7.35 7.63
N ILE A 92 -12.22 -7.15 8.91
CA ILE A 92 -13.11 -6.06 9.35
C ILE A 92 -12.46 -4.69 9.10
N SER A 93 -11.15 -4.55 9.32
CA SER A 93 -10.45 -3.28 9.11
C SER A 93 -10.27 -2.94 7.63
N THR A 94 -10.22 -3.93 6.74
CA THR A 94 -10.07 -3.72 5.30
C THR A 94 -11.29 -3.01 4.69
N ILE A 95 -12.50 -3.31 5.18
CA ILE A 95 -13.74 -2.74 4.62
C ILE A 95 -13.76 -1.19 4.71
N PRO A 96 -13.68 -0.57 5.91
CA PRO A 96 -13.67 0.88 6.01
C PRO A 96 -12.46 1.52 5.33
N THR A 97 -11.32 0.83 5.35
CA THR A 97 -10.10 1.31 4.65
C THR A 97 -10.31 1.38 3.15
N GLY A 98 -10.85 0.32 2.53
CA GLY A 98 -11.13 0.32 1.09
C GLY A 98 -12.08 1.44 0.67
N ILE A 99 -13.15 1.67 1.43
CA ILE A 99 -14.09 2.77 1.17
C ILE A 99 -13.37 4.13 1.26
N LEU A 100 -12.55 4.33 2.30
CA LEU A 100 -11.81 5.57 2.47
C LEU A 100 -10.77 5.78 1.36
N CYS A 101 -10.07 4.73 0.94
CA CYS A 101 -9.12 4.80 -0.17
C CYS A 101 -9.82 5.30 -1.44
N LEU A 102 -10.94 4.70 -1.83
CA LEU A 102 -11.69 5.08 -3.03
C LEU A 102 -12.20 6.53 -2.99
N VAL A 103 -12.63 7.00 -1.81
CA VAL A 103 -13.09 8.39 -1.64
C VAL A 103 -11.94 9.36 -1.70
N LEU A 104 -10.84 9.06 -1.00
CA LEU A 104 -9.70 9.97 -0.91
C LEU A 104 -8.89 10.03 -2.20
N ASP A 105 -8.82 8.94 -2.95
CA ASP A 105 -8.20 8.88 -4.27
C ASP A 105 -8.87 9.88 -5.23
N LYS A 106 -10.20 9.82 -5.37
CA LYS A 106 -10.97 10.79 -6.18
C LYS A 106 -10.84 12.24 -5.70
N LEU A 107 -10.68 12.45 -4.39
CA LEU A 107 -10.44 13.79 -3.84
C LEU A 107 -9.04 14.28 -4.17
N SER A 108 -8.06 13.38 -4.16
CA SER A 108 -6.67 13.67 -4.54
C SER A 108 -6.57 14.09 -6.00
N GLU A 109 -7.18 13.35 -6.92
CA GLU A 109 -7.24 13.70 -8.34
C GLU A 109 -7.81 15.10 -8.56
N LYS A 110 -8.99 15.39 -7.96
CA LYS A 110 -9.61 16.72 -8.04
C LYS A 110 -8.75 17.84 -7.44
N LEU A 111 -8.01 17.54 -6.38
CA LEU A 111 -7.10 18.52 -5.77
C LEU A 111 -5.93 18.83 -6.71
N ILE A 112 -5.33 17.81 -7.32
CA ILE A 112 -4.23 17.95 -8.26
C ILE A 112 -4.69 18.79 -9.48
N GLU A 113 -5.82 18.44 -10.09
CA GLU A 113 -6.44 19.16 -11.20
C GLU A 113 -6.67 20.65 -10.85
N LYS A 114 -7.28 20.89 -9.69
CA LYS A 114 -7.54 22.25 -9.20
C LYS A 114 -6.25 23.06 -8.99
N LEU A 115 -5.24 22.46 -8.40
CA LEU A 115 -3.95 23.13 -8.18
C LEU A 115 -3.25 23.40 -9.51
N ALA A 116 -3.23 22.43 -10.43
CA ALA A 116 -2.65 22.59 -11.77
C ALA A 116 -3.31 23.72 -12.53
N THR A 117 -4.64 23.81 -12.50
CA THR A 117 -5.41 24.90 -13.11
C THR A 117 -5.11 26.24 -12.44
N THR A 118 -5.08 26.29 -11.11
CA THR A 118 -4.84 27.54 -10.34
C THR A 118 -3.46 28.11 -10.62
N PHE A 119 -2.44 27.27 -10.72
CA PHE A 119 -1.07 27.70 -10.98
C PHE A 119 -0.69 27.71 -12.47
N SER A 120 -1.60 27.31 -13.36
CA SER A 120 -1.36 27.19 -14.81
C SER A 120 -0.15 26.31 -15.14
N VAL A 121 -0.02 25.18 -14.44
CA VAL A 121 1.05 24.19 -14.65
C VAL A 121 0.48 22.83 -14.96
N GLN A 122 1.33 21.91 -15.42
CA GLN A 122 0.92 20.53 -15.68
C GLN A 122 0.62 19.79 -14.38
N GLU A 123 -0.41 18.94 -14.36
CA GLU A 123 -0.79 18.10 -13.21
C GLU A 123 0.39 17.27 -12.71
N LYS A 124 1.17 16.72 -13.64
CA LYS A 124 2.39 15.96 -13.34
C LYS A 124 3.38 16.72 -12.45
N LEU A 125 3.53 18.02 -12.69
CA LEU A 125 4.42 18.85 -11.87
C LEU A 125 3.90 18.97 -10.44
N ILE A 126 2.58 19.17 -10.26
CA ILE A 126 1.95 19.21 -8.94
C ILE A 126 2.13 17.87 -8.23
N GLU A 127 1.87 16.77 -8.93
CA GLU A 127 2.05 15.42 -8.40
C GLU A 127 3.48 15.18 -7.91
N MET A 128 4.48 15.52 -8.71
CA MET A 128 5.90 15.37 -8.33
C MET A 128 6.28 16.22 -7.13
N PHE A 129 5.77 17.45 -7.01
CA PHE A 129 5.95 18.27 -5.81
C PHE A 129 5.32 17.64 -4.58
N MET A 130 4.09 17.11 -4.70
CA MET A 130 3.42 16.41 -3.61
C MET A 130 4.21 15.18 -3.18
N ILE A 131 4.69 14.39 -4.13
CA ILE A 131 5.55 13.21 -3.88
C ILE A 131 6.81 13.62 -3.11
N ALA A 132 7.52 14.65 -3.55
CA ALA A 132 8.76 15.10 -2.90
C ALA A 132 8.52 15.54 -1.46
N ILE A 133 7.48 16.34 -1.22
CA ILE A 133 7.10 16.79 0.12
C ILE A 133 6.68 15.59 0.98
N ALA A 134 5.85 14.70 0.45
CA ALA A 134 5.37 13.53 1.16
C ALA A 134 6.51 12.61 1.60
N LEU A 135 7.49 12.35 0.72
CA LEU A 135 8.65 11.53 1.04
C LEU A 135 9.48 12.12 2.19
N ILE A 136 9.75 13.43 2.14
CA ILE A 136 10.51 14.13 3.19
C ILE A 136 9.74 14.08 4.51
N VAL A 137 8.48 14.47 4.51
CA VAL A 137 7.63 14.53 5.71
C VAL A 137 7.47 13.14 6.32
N MET A 138 7.13 12.15 5.51
CA MET A 138 6.94 10.77 5.99
C MET A 138 8.23 10.14 6.50
N GLY A 139 9.38 10.42 5.84
CA GLY A 139 10.68 9.97 6.31
C GLY A 139 11.02 10.53 7.69
N ILE A 140 10.79 11.84 7.91
CA ILE A 140 11.00 12.48 9.21
C ILE A 140 10.04 11.91 10.26
N ILE A 141 8.76 11.78 9.95
CA ILE A 141 7.75 11.27 10.89
C ILE A 141 8.09 9.83 11.28
N LEU A 142 8.38 8.96 10.31
CA LEU A 142 8.74 7.57 10.58
C LEU A 142 9.98 7.49 11.47
N TYR A 143 11.03 8.26 11.18
CA TYR A 143 12.25 8.30 11.99
C TYR A 143 11.96 8.72 13.45
N VAL A 144 11.22 9.81 13.63
CA VAL A 144 10.91 10.34 14.97
C VAL A 144 10.04 9.35 15.75
N VAL A 145 9.00 8.80 15.12
CA VAL A 145 8.09 7.83 15.76
C VAL A 145 8.82 6.54 16.10
N ASP A 146 9.62 6.03 15.17
CA ASP A 146 10.38 4.79 15.40
C ASP A 146 11.38 4.93 16.55
N LYS A 147 12.08 6.06 16.62
CA LYS A 147 13.03 6.37 17.70
C LYS A 147 12.35 6.49 19.07
N LYS A 148 11.11 6.97 19.11
CA LYS A 148 10.35 7.16 20.38
C LYS A 148 9.50 5.97 20.77
N SER A 149 9.33 4.98 19.89
CA SER A 149 8.49 3.82 20.15
C SER A 149 9.05 2.93 21.25
N LYS A 150 8.20 2.50 22.17
CA LYS A 150 8.55 1.58 23.25
C LYS A 150 8.87 0.15 22.80
N SER A 151 8.37 -0.25 21.60
CA SER A 151 8.62 -1.58 21.00
C SER A 151 8.25 -2.79 21.89
N GLU A 152 7.10 -2.73 22.54
CA GLU A 152 6.67 -3.76 23.50
C GLU A 152 5.67 -4.76 22.90
N VAL A 153 4.83 -4.30 21.94
CA VAL A 153 3.70 -5.10 21.42
C VAL A 153 4.17 -6.04 20.30
N GLU A 154 3.90 -7.33 20.50
CA GLU A 154 4.14 -8.37 19.49
C GLU A 154 2.96 -8.53 18.53
N TYR A 155 3.22 -9.12 17.36
CA TYR A 155 2.20 -9.40 16.34
C TYR A 155 0.97 -10.11 16.89
N LYS A 156 1.18 -11.07 17.79
CA LYS A 156 0.10 -11.86 18.41
C LYS A 156 -0.76 -11.08 19.40
N ASP A 157 -0.24 -9.98 19.92
CA ASP A 157 -0.87 -9.19 20.97
C ASP A 157 -1.58 -7.94 20.44
N ILE A 158 -1.55 -7.72 19.13
CA ILE A 158 -2.24 -6.62 18.46
C ILE A 158 -3.72 -6.61 18.88
N THR A 159 -4.19 -5.45 19.31
CA THR A 159 -5.60 -5.20 19.64
C THR A 159 -6.39 -4.79 18.41
N PHE A 160 -7.73 -4.92 18.46
CA PHE A 160 -8.60 -4.46 17.37
C PHE A 160 -8.45 -2.96 17.10
N LYS A 161 -8.31 -2.15 18.14
CA LYS A 161 -8.10 -0.70 18.01
C LYS A 161 -6.81 -0.38 17.26
N GLN A 162 -5.70 -1.07 17.59
CA GLN A 162 -4.44 -0.90 16.86
C GLN A 162 -4.58 -1.33 15.40
N SER A 163 -5.18 -2.49 15.15
CA SER A 163 -5.48 -3.00 13.81
C SER A 163 -6.26 -1.98 12.97
N LEU A 164 -7.33 -1.45 13.53
CA LEU A 164 -8.22 -0.50 12.83
C LEU A 164 -7.49 0.80 12.48
N TRP A 165 -6.74 1.37 13.40
CA TRP A 165 -5.99 2.62 13.13
C TRP A 165 -4.87 2.41 12.11
N ILE A 166 -4.13 1.29 12.19
CA ILE A 166 -3.13 0.93 11.19
C ILE A 166 -3.78 0.76 9.82
N ALA A 167 -4.95 0.12 9.76
CA ALA A 167 -5.67 -0.09 8.52
C ALA A 167 -6.17 1.23 7.92
N ILE A 168 -6.86 2.05 8.70
CA ILE A 168 -7.39 3.35 8.24
C ILE A 168 -6.27 4.27 7.77
N SER A 169 -5.09 4.20 8.39
CA SER A 169 -3.95 5.04 7.98
C SER A 169 -3.51 4.80 6.52
N GLN A 170 -3.80 3.63 5.94
CA GLN A 170 -3.52 3.36 4.52
C GLN A 170 -4.23 4.35 3.58
N ALA A 171 -5.38 4.87 4.00
CA ALA A 171 -6.14 5.82 3.20
C ALA A 171 -5.39 7.15 2.96
N LEU A 172 -4.40 7.49 3.80
CA LEU A 172 -3.53 8.64 3.56
C LEU A 172 -2.62 8.44 2.34
N ALA A 173 -2.28 7.19 2.01
CA ALA A 173 -1.51 6.90 0.81
C ALA A 173 -2.34 7.08 -0.48
N ALA A 174 -3.65 6.89 -0.42
CA ALA A 174 -4.56 7.23 -1.52
C ALA A 174 -4.84 8.74 -1.60
N ALA A 175 -4.84 9.44 -0.45
CA ALA A 175 -5.08 10.88 -0.39
C ALA A 175 -3.92 11.71 -0.92
N PHE A 176 -2.69 11.25 -0.74
CA PHE A 176 -1.49 12.05 -1.04
C PHE A 176 -0.47 11.20 -1.80
N PRO A 177 -0.22 11.52 -3.08
CA PRO A 177 0.85 10.89 -3.86
C PRO A 177 2.20 10.97 -3.12
N GLY A 178 2.95 9.88 -3.13
CA GLY A 178 4.23 9.80 -2.42
C GLY A 178 4.16 9.33 -0.97
N VAL A 179 2.99 9.36 -0.32
CA VAL A 179 2.81 8.72 0.98
C VAL A 179 2.86 7.20 0.79
N SER A 180 3.93 6.59 1.30
CA SER A 180 4.09 5.15 1.26
C SER A 180 3.03 4.45 2.10
N ARG A 181 2.26 3.53 1.49
CA ARG A 181 1.28 2.71 2.22
C ARG A 181 1.94 1.90 3.33
N SER A 182 3.03 1.19 3.03
CA SER A 182 3.84 0.49 4.04
C SER A 182 4.44 1.47 5.05
N GLY A 183 4.92 2.62 4.60
CA GLY A 183 5.46 3.67 5.46
C GLY A 183 4.48 4.18 6.49
N ILE A 184 3.27 4.56 6.09
CA ILE A 184 2.27 5.10 7.02
C ILE A 184 1.76 4.03 8.00
N THR A 185 1.49 2.81 7.54
CA THR A 185 1.04 1.72 8.42
C THR A 185 2.11 1.33 9.43
N MET A 186 3.38 1.26 9.01
CA MET A 186 4.50 1.02 9.92
C MET A 186 4.66 2.17 10.91
N THR A 187 4.54 3.42 10.47
CA THR A 187 4.62 4.61 11.33
C THR A 187 3.55 4.59 12.42
N VAL A 188 2.29 4.35 12.04
CA VAL A 188 1.18 4.30 13.00
C VAL A 188 1.33 3.12 13.96
N GLY A 189 1.67 1.94 13.46
CA GLY A 189 1.89 0.77 14.30
C GLY A 189 3.07 0.96 15.28
N ARG A 190 4.18 1.56 14.84
CA ARG A 190 5.31 1.94 15.70
C ARG A 190 4.89 2.93 16.78
N GLY A 191 4.13 3.95 16.40
CA GLY A 191 3.58 4.93 17.34
C GLY A 191 2.66 4.30 18.41
N MET A 192 2.03 3.18 18.08
CA MET A 192 1.23 2.38 19.02
C MET A 192 2.02 1.34 19.80
N GLY A 193 3.34 1.35 19.71
CA GLY A 193 4.24 0.50 20.49
C GLY A 193 4.51 -0.88 19.91
N LEU A 194 4.13 -1.18 18.68
CA LEU A 194 4.45 -2.45 18.03
C LEU A 194 5.97 -2.57 17.78
N LYS A 195 6.51 -3.76 17.95
CA LYS A 195 7.88 -4.09 17.55
C LYS A 195 8.05 -3.92 16.03
N ARG A 196 9.25 -3.58 15.55
CA ARG A 196 9.52 -3.38 14.10
C ARG A 196 9.10 -4.58 13.26
N GLU A 197 9.50 -5.79 13.64
CA GLU A 197 9.14 -7.02 12.95
C GLU A 197 7.62 -7.27 12.96
N SER A 198 6.97 -6.99 14.07
CA SER A 198 5.54 -7.20 14.26
C SER A 198 4.73 -6.26 13.37
N VAL A 199 5.10 -4.98 13.31
CA VAL A 199 4.40 -4.01 12.47
C VAL A 199 4.65 -4.24 10.99
N ALA A 200 5.88 -4.62 10.58
CA ALA A 200 6.19 -4.94 9.20
C ALA A 200 5.35 -6.14 8.73
N LYS A 201 5.37 -7.24 9.48
CA LYS A 201 4.54 -8.42 9.19
C LYS A 201 3.06 -8.07 9.10
N TYR A 202 2.54 -7.31 10.06
CA TYR A 202 1.14 -6.93 10.09
C TYR A 202 0.77 -6.02 8.91
N SER A 203 1.62 -5.04 8.59
CA SER A 203 1.45 -4.14 7.44
C SER A 203 1.32 -4.91 6.12
N PHE A 204 2.21 -5.90 5.87
CA PHE A 204 2.16 -6.70 4.65
C PHE A 204 0.93 -7.61 4.57
N LEU A 205 0.55 -8.25 5.67
CA LEU A 205 -0.68 -9.05 5.70
C LEU A 205 -1.92 -8.17 5.51
N LEU A 206 -1.96 -7.00 6.13
CA LEU A 206 -3.08 -6.07 6.03
C LEU A 206 -3.19 -5.45 4.62
N SER A 207 -2.07 -5.19 3.94
CA SER A 207 -2.07 -4.63 2.59
C SER A 207 -2.52 -5.64 1.54
N THR A 208 -2.30 -6.94 1.75
CA THR A 208 -2.62 -7.99 0.78
C THR A 208 -4.06 -7.92 0.26
N PRO A 209 -5.12 -7.90 1.09
CA PRO A 209 -6.50 -7.81 0.58
C PRO A 209 -6.81 -6.46 -0.08
N VAL A 210 -6.19 -5.36 0.36
CA VAL A 210 -6.38 -4.03 -0.23
C VAL A 210 -5.76 -3.97 -1.63
N VAL A 211 -4.52 -4.46 -1.78
CA VAL A 211 -3.84 -4.52 -3.10
C VAL A 211 -4.55 -5.48 -4.04
N ALA A 212 -5.00 -6.63 -3.52
CA ALA A 212 -5.75 -7.58 -4.34
C ALA A 212 -7.07 -6.96 -4.84
N ALA A 213 -7.77 -6.20 -4.01
CA ALA A 213 -9.00 -5.50 -4.41
C ALA A 213 -8.71 -4.41 -5.45
N ALA A 214 -7.67 -3.58 -5.25
CA ALA A 214 -7.25 -2.58 -6.21
C ALA A 214 -6.89 -3.21 -7.56
N ALA A 215 -6.03 -4.24 -7.56
CA ALA A 215 -5.64 -4.95 -8.77
C ALA A 215 -6.84 -5.56 -9.52
N LEU A 216 -7.87 -6.03 -8.81
CA LEU A 216 -9.10 -6.54 -9.44
C LEU A 216 -9.94 -5.42 -10.09
N VAL A 217 -9.99 -4.24 -9.48
CA VAL A 217 -10.68 -3.07 -10.05
C VAL A 217 -9.97 -2.62 -11.32
N ASP A 218 -8.65 -2.43 -11.24
CA ASP A 218 -7.82 -1.98 -12.36
C ASP A 218 -7.81 -3.00 -13.51
N LEU A 219 -7.76 -4.31 -13.19
CA LEU A 219 -7.82 -5.38 -14.17
C LEU A 219 -9.19 -5.40 -14.89
N LYS A 220 -10.28 -5.12 -14.17
CA LYS A 220 -11.61 -4.99 -14.77
C LYS A 220 -11.64 -3.83 -15.77
N ASP A 221 -11.11 -2.68 -15.40
CA ASP A 221 -11.08 -1.51 -16.26
C ASP A 221 -10.16 -1.72 -17.47
N PHE A 222 -9.10 -2.48 -17.32
CA PHE A 222 -8.23 -2.91 -18.43
C PHE A 222 -8.94 -3.91 -19.37
N VAL A 223 -9.64 -4.92 -18.84
CA VAL A 223 -10.27 -5.96 -19.68
C VAL A 223 -11.59 -5.49 -20.31
N PHE A 224 -12.36 -4.69 -19.61
CA PHE A 224 -13.71 -4.26 -20.01
C PHE A 224 -13.81 -2.76 -20.29
N GLY A 225 -12.71 -2.00 -20.16
CA GLY A 225 -12.67 -0.58 -20.47
C GLY A 225 -12.63 -0.33 -21.98
N PRO A 226 -12.95 0.91 -22.42
CA PRO A 226 -13.03 1.28 -23.83
C PRO A 226 -11.70 1.12 -24.59
N ALA A 227 -10.56 1.05 -23.90
CA ALA A 227 -9.25 0.86 -24.50
C ALA A 227 -8.98 -0.57 -25.03
N PHE A 228 -9.80 -1.55 -24.68
CA PHE A 228 -9.65 -2.93 -25.19
C PHE A 228 -10.32 -3.15 -26.55
N PHE A 229 -11.20 -2.23 -26.98
CA PHE A 229 -11.95 -2.31 -28.23
C PHE A 229 -11.40 -1.37 -29.33
N VAL A 230 -10.25 -0.77 -29.15
CA VAL A 230 -9.50 0.01 -30.14
C VAL A 230 -8.20 -0.70 -30.44
#